data_fafada5e984106ddae61c2e2d00e324e
#
_entry.id   fafada5e984106ddae61c2e2d00e324e
#
_cell.length_a   1.000
_cell.length_b   1.000
_cell.length_c   1.000
_cell.angle_alpha   90.00
_cell.angle_beta   90.00
_cell.angle_gamma   90.00
#
_symmetry.space_group_name_H-M   'P 1'
#
loop_
_entity.id
_entity.type
_entity.pdbx_description
1 polymer ?
#
loop_
_entity_poly.entity_id
_entity_poly.type
_entity_poly.pdbx_seq_one_letter_code
_entity_poly.pdbx_strand_id
1 'polypeptide(L)' 'MSKSAQKNRYELTMRDGSKQTIIANSYNEAINACHIFCMPATQIQRINRNGKRRSVKNV' A
#
# COMPACT_ATOMS: atom_id res chain seq x y z
N MET A 1 -1.98 -22.02 15.25
CA MET A 1 -1.99 -21.31 14.98
C MET A 1 -1.85 -20.79 13.88
N SER A 2 -2.30 -20.47 13.51
CA SER A 2 -2.13 -20.07 12.37
C SER A 2 -1.26 -19.11 12.23
N LYS A 3 -0.61 -19.10 11.52
CA LYS A 3 0.18 -18.23 11.33
C LYS A 3 -0.42 -17.18 10.73
N SER A 4 -0.42 -16.18 11.19
CA SER A 4 -0.99 -15.11 10.61
C SER A 4 -0.28 -14.75 9.38
N ALA A 5 -1.01 -14.40 8.42
CA ALA A 5 -0.44 -13.93 7.20
C ALA A 5 0.36 -12.69 7.49
N GLN A 6 1.54 -12.63 6.91
CA GLN A 6 2.34 -11.49 7.08
C GLN A 6 1.91 -10.46 6.10
N LYS A 7 1.34 -9.39 6.57
CA LYS A 7 0.89 -8.32 5.72
C LYS A 7 1.99 -7.29 5.55
N ASN A 8 2.01 -6.69 4.39
CA ASN A 8 2.97 -5.66 4.06
C ASN A 8 2.38 -4.28 4.23
N ARG A 9 3.25 -3.33 4.50
CA ARG A 9 2.83 -1.95 4.65
C ARG A 9 3.01 -1.26 3.31
N TYR A 10 1.99 -0.52 2.87
CA TYR A 10 2.04 0.21 1.62
C TYR A 10 1.73 1.66 1.87
N GLU A 11 2.57 2.54 1.33
CA GLU A 11 2.35 3.97 1.42
C GLU A 11 1.73 4.46 0.13
N LEU A 12 0.59 5.10 0.25
CA LEU A 12 -0.13 5.66 -0.89
C LEU A 12 0.14 7.14 -0.98
N THR A 13 0.45 7.62 -2.17
CA THR A 13 0.55 9.05 -2.43
C THR A 13 -0.74 9.48 -3.09
N MET A 14 -1.46 10.36 -2.44
CA MET A 14 -2.74 10.84 -2.94
C MET A 14 -2.54 11.91 -3.99
N ARG A 15 -3.63 12.20 -4.71
CA ARG A 15 -3.57 13.19 -5.77
C ARG A 15 -3.19 14.57 -5.26
N ASP A 16 -3.57 14.89 -4.04
CA ASP A 16 -3.27 16.20 -3.46
C ASP A 16 -1.88 16.25 -2.82
N GLY A 17 -1.12 15.17 -2.92
CA GLY A 17 0.22 15.13 -2.36
C GLY A 17 0.32 14.54 -0.97
N SER A 18 -0.81 14.29 -0.32
CA SER A 18 -0.78 13.69 1.01
C SER A 18 -0.44 12.21 0.91
N LYS A 19 -0.03 11.62 2.03
CA LYS A 19 0.34 10.23 2.06
C LYS A 19 -0.44 9.49 3.12
N GLN A 20 -0.73 8.23 2.83
CA GLN A 20 -1.48 7.39 3.75
C GLN A 20 -0.92 5.98 3.69
N THR A 21 -0.80 5.34 4.84
CA THR A 21 -0.27 3.98 4.91
C THR A 21 -1.43 3.01 5.09
N ILE A 22 -1.40 1.93 4.30
CA ILE A 22 -2.36 0.85 4.46
C ILE A 22 -1.62 -0.46 4.57
N ILE A 23 -2.31 -1.48 5.04
CA ILE A 23 -1.75 -2.81 5.19
C ILE A 23 -2.46 -3.75 4.24
N ALA A 24 -1.69 -4.47 3.44
CA ALA A 24 -2.24 -5.40 2.47
C ALA A 24 -1.25 -6.53 2.23
N ASN A 25 -1.70 -7.60 1.61
CA ASN A 25 -0.85 -8.75 1.34
C ASN A 25 -0.05 -8.57 0.05
N SER A 26 -0.52 -7.77 -0.87
CA SER A 26 0.15 -7.58 -2.15
C SER A 26 -0.22 -6.23 -2.74
N TYR A 27 0.50 -5.85 -3.80
CA TYR A 27 0.17 -4.62 -4.54
C TYR A 27 -1.25 -4.66 -5.07
N ASN A 28 -1.67 -5.81 -5.61
CA ASN A 28 -3.02 -5.92 -6.16
C ASN A 28 -4.06 -5.69 -5.08
N GLU A 29 -3.84 -6.24 -3.91
CA GLU A 29 -4.77 -6.06 -2.81
C GLU A 29 -4.81 -4.61 -2.36
N ALA A 30 -3.64 -3.96 -2.30
CA ALA A 30 -3.58 -2.55 -1.92
C ALA A 30 -4.29 -1.67 -2.96
N ILE A 31 -4.08 -1.95 -4.23
CA ILE A 31 -4.73 -1.20 -5.30
C ILE A 31 -6.25 -1.42 -5.26
N ASN A 32 -6.67 -2.65 -5.04
CA ASN A 32 -8.10 -2.94 -4.90
C ASN A 32 -8.72 -2.17 -3.73
N ALA A 33 -8.00 -2.06 -2.63
CA ALA A 33 -8.48 -1.30 -1.49
C ALA A 33 -8.68 0.17 -1.87
N CYS A 34 -7.77 0.72 -2.67
CA CYS A 34 -7.92 2.09 -3.14
C CYS A 34 -9.20 2.25 -3.94
N HIS A 35 -9.51 1.29 -4.80
CA HIS A 35 -10.74 1.37 -5.59
C HIS A 35 -11.98 1.21 -4.73
N ILE A 36 -11.95 0.26 -3.81
CA ILE A 36 -13.10 0.00 -2.95
C ILE A 36 -13.44 1.20 -2.09
N PHE A 37 -12.43 1.85 -1.54
CA PHE A 37 -12.64 2.99 -0.66
C PHE A 37 -12.61 4.32 -1.40
N CYS A 38 -12.56 4.29 -2.73
CA CYS A 38 -12.56 5.50 -3.56
C CYS A 38 -11.44 6.46 -3.16
N MET A 39 -10.27 5.93 -2.87
CA MET A 39 -9.13 6.75 -2.48
C MET A 39 -8.47 7.33 -3.72
N PRO A 40 -8.18 8.63 -3.74
CA PRO A 40 -7.56 9.27 -4.91
C PRO A 40 -6.05 9.09 -4.92
N ALA A 41 -5.59 7.84 -4.84
CA ALA A 41 -4.17 7.54 -4.82
C ALA A 41 -3.61 7.52 -6.24
N THR A 42 -2.44 8.12 -6.42
CA THR A 42 -1.77 8.14 -7.72
C THR A 42 -0.57 7.21 -7.74
N GLN A 43 0.05 6.96 -6.60
CA GLN A 43 1.22 6.10 -6.51
C GLN A 43 1.15 5.24 -5.27
N ILE A 44 1.85 4.11 -5.32
CA ILE A 44 1.91 3.19 -4.20
C ILE A 44 3.33 2.68 -4.06
N GLN A 45 3.80 2.54 -2.83
CA GLN A 45 5.13 2.07 -2.54
C GLN A 45 5.10 1.10 -1.38
N ARG A 46 5.72 -0.06 -1.56
CA ARG A 46 5.79 -1.05 -0.50
C ARG A 46 6.91 -0.69 0.46
N ILE A 47 6.63 -0.83 1.75
CA ILE A 47 7.63 -0.62 2.79
C ILE A 47 7.87 -1.97 3.46
N ASN A 48 9.12 -2.42 3.44
CA ASN A 48 9.47 -3.69 4.04
C ASN A 48 9.45 -3.59 5.56
N ARG A 49 9.45 -4.75 6.23
CA ARG A 49 9.44 -4.79 7.68
C ARG A 49 10.61 -4.05 8.31
N ASN A 50 11.76 -4.10 7.66
CA ASN A 50 12.94 -3.43 8.19
C ASN A 50 12.97 -1.94 7.83
N GLY A 51 11.91 -1.43 7.25
CA GLY A 51 11.82 -0.02 6.92
C GLY A 51 12.32 0.35 5.55
N LYS A 52 12.85 -0.62 4.80
CA LYS A 52 13.32 -0.31 3.45
C LYS A 52 12.13 -0.12 2.52
N ARG A 53 12.25 0.87 1.66
CA ARG A 53 11.21 1.17 0.70
C ARG A 53 11.55 0.53 -0.63
N ARG A 54 10.53 -0.05 -1.26
CA ARG A 54 10.68 -0.64 -2.58
C ARG A 54 10.37 0.41 -3.64
N SER A 55 10.44 -0.01 -4.91
CA SER A 55 10.17 0.92 -6.00
C SER A 55 8.74 1.40 -5.97
N VAL A 56 8.55 2.66 -6.32
CA VAL A 56 7.22 3.25 -6.40
C VAL A 56 6.54 2.74 -7.66
N LYS A 57 5.27 2.44 -7.56
CA LYS A 57 4.47 2.02 -8.70
C LYS A 57 3.29 2.98 -8.86
N ASN A 58 2.85 3.13 -10.10
CA ASN A 58 1.66 3.93 -10.36
C ASN A 58 0.42 3.09 -10.07
N VAL A 59 -0.57 3.74 -9.52
CA VAL A 59 -1.84 3.09 -9.24
C VAL A 59 -2.70 3.07 -10.49
#